data_48c348c99c5df79741c63aaf35fed350
#
_entry.id   48c348c99c5df79741c63aaf35fed350
#
_cell.length_a   1.000
_cell.length_b   1.000
_cell.length_c   1.000
_cell.angle_alpha   90.00
_cell.angle_beta   90.00
_cell.angle_gamma   90.00
#
_symmetry.space_group_name_H-M   'P 1'
#
loop_
_entity.id
_entity.type
_entity.pdbx_description
1 polymer ?
#
loop_
_entity_poly.entity_id
_entity_poly.type
_entity_poly.pdbx_seq_one_letter_code
_entity_poly.pdbx_strand_id
1 'polypeptide(L)'
;MTMKSTPIVPMALLAALAAGVLVHDRLGTKSFVQDAAPTRAASIATAKPAAPAPVSPPPVSAPAPATPEPEPPRRMTASQEASLDAWMIKTYLACWKPAAQPADADPYVARVRLKFKPDGSLLKPPKLVNPPSDPAQKPQAKSVLQAVKACDPLPMPAQYRSFYEQWKTKTIHFDPQVAAR
;
A
#
# COMPACT_ATOMS: atom_id res chain seq x y z
N MET A 1 34.75 50.66 -18.01
CA MET A 1 34.34 50.67 -16.59
C MET A 1 32.94 51.23 -16.53
N THR A 2 31.94 50.35 -16.48
CA THR A 2 30.52 50.75 -16.40
C THR A 2 29.86 49.90 -15.35
N MET A 3 29.67 50.48 -14.17
CA MET A 3 28.94 49.87 -13.02
C MET A 3 27.46 49.80 -13.38
N LYS A 4 26.87 48.61 -13.42
CA LYS A 4 25.44 48.39 -13.51
C LYS A 4 24.85 48.16 -12.13
N SER A 5 24.06 49.14 -11.72
CA SER A 5 23.30 49.21 -10.49
C SER A 5 22.29 48.07 -10.38
N THR A 6 22.26 47.43 -9.23
CA THR A 6 21.26 46.41 -8.81
C THR A 6 20.06 47.13 -8.20
N PRO A 7 18.82 46.87 -8.60
CA PRO A 7 17.67 47.37 -7.88
C PRO A 7 17.36 46.45 -6.68
N ILE A 8 17.31 47.06 -5.50
CA ILE A 8 16.80 46.52 -4.26
C ILE A 8 15.26 46.52 -4.34
N VAL A 9 14.64 45.36 -4.29
CA VAL A 9 13.18 45.22 -4.16
C VAL A 9 12.83 45.11 -2.69
N PRO A 10 11.93 45.94 -2.16
CA PRO A 10 11.56 45.91 -0.75
C PRO A 10 10.60 44.74 -0.47
N MET A 11 10.91 44.10 0.61
CA MET A 11 10.16 43.07 1.30
C MET A 11 8.82 43.63 1.80
N ALA A 12 7.71 43.24 1.17
CA ALA A 12 6.39 43.54 1.70
C ALA A 12 5.95 42.38 2.60
N LEU A 13 5.90 42.74 3.88
CA LEU A 13 5.29 41.97 4.98
C LEU A 13 3.78 41.93 4.77
N LEU A 14 3.18 40.79 4.64
CA LEU A 14 1.74 40.61 4.76
C LEU A 14 1.45 39.47 5.75
N ALA A 15 1.18 39.91 6.96
CA ALA A 15 0.51 39.14 7.99
C ALA A 15 -1.01 39.24 7.78
N ALA A 16 -1.70 38.13 7.71
CA ALA A 16 -3.13 38.03 7.95
C ALA A 16 -3.48 36.58 8.28
N LEU A 17 -3.86 36.40 9.49
CA LEU A 17 -5.15 36.15 10.10
C LEU A 17 -5.54 34.67 10.16
N ALA A 18 -5.48 34.23 11.41
CA ALA A 18 -6.17 33.10 11.98
C ALA A 18 -7.68 33.17 11.73
N ALA A 19 -8.27 32.10 11.32
CA ALA A 19 -9.67 31.80 11.57
C ALA A 19 -9.79 30.31 11.80
N GLY A 20 -10.12 29.99 13.01
CA GLY A 20 -10.51 28.71 13.52
C GLY A 20 -11.85 28.25 12.94
N VAL A 21 -11.96 26.98 12.73
CA VAL A 21 -13.22 26.26 12.58
C VAL A 21 -13.12 24.96 13.35
N LEU A 22 -13.69 25.00 14.52
CA LEU A 22 -14.73 24.17 15.11
C LEU A 22 -14.68 22.67 14.77
N VAL A 23 -14.28 21.99 15.82
CA VAL A 23 -14.60 20.63 16.24
C VAL A 23 -16.04 20.26 15.90
N HIS A 24 -16.25 19.24 15.14
CA HIS A 24 -17.47 18.44 15.18
C HIS A 24 -17.14 17.04 15.68
N ASP A 25 -17.20 16.94 16.99
CA ASP A 25 -17.45 15.73 17.74
C ASP A 25 -18.77 15.11 17.26
N ARG A 26 -18.72 13.96 16.69
CA ARG A 26 -19.84 13.05 16.66
C ARG A 26 -19.38 11.67 17.13
N LEU A 27 -19.41 11.55 18.43
CA LEU A 27 -19.55 10.30 19.17
C LEU A 27 -20.79 9.56 18.62
N GLY A 28 -20.59 8.52 17.91
CA GLY A 28 -21.57 7.53 17.52
C GLY A 28 -21.22 6.18 18.16
N THR A 29 -21.35 6.12 19.48
CA THR A 29 -21.40 4.86 20.24
C THR A 29 -22.66 4.10 19.83
N LYS A 30 -22.52 3.04 19.06
CA LYS A 30 -23.51 1.99 18.97
C LYS A 30 -23.02 0.79 19.79
N SER A 31 -23.43 0.79 21.03
CA SER A 31 -23.45 -0.40 21.88
C SER A 31 -24.34 -1.45 21.23
N PHE A 32 -23.77 -2.55 20.81
CA PHE A 32 -24.53 -3.76 20.55
C PHE A 32 -24.66 -4.52 21.87
N VAL A 33 -25.84 -4.48 22.40
CA VAL A 33 -26.30 -5.27 23.53
C VAL A 33 -26.26 -6.73 23.11
N GLN A 34 -25.51 -7.46 23.87
CA GLN A 34 -25.39 -8.91 23.82
C GLN A 34 -26.55 -9.47 24.61
N ASP A 35 -27.56 -9.98 23.94
CA ASP A 35 -28.67 -10.65 24.61
C ASP A 35 -28.33 -12.09 24.84
N ALA A 36 -28.57 -12.44 26.08
CA ALA A 36 -28.23 -13.69 26.72
C ALA A 36 -29.12 -14.85 26.23
N ALA A 37 -28.54 -16.03 26.33
CA ALA A 37 -29.19 -17.34 26.21
C ALA A 37 -30.41 -17.51 27.11
N PRO A 38 -31.27 -18.46 26.78
CA PRO A 38 -31.72 -19.33 27.85
C PRO A 38 -31.43 -20.80 27.65
N THR A 39 -30.76 -21.31 28.62
CA THR A 39 -30.74 -22.67 29.11
C THR A 39 -32.13 -23.30 29.07
N ARG A 40 -32.27 -24.47 28.49
CA ARG A 40 -33.39 -25.34 28.83
C ARG A 40 -32.89 -26.75 29.06
N ALA A 41 -33.04 -27.09 30.34
CA ALA A 41 -32.77 -28.36 30.93
C ALA A 41 -33.81 -29.44 30.59
N ALA A 42 -33.33 -30.64 30.57
CA ALA A 42 -33.91 -31.90 31.06
C ALA A 42 -35.26 -32.37 30.51
N SER A 43 -35.24 -33.55 29.99
CA SER A 43 -36.19 -34.56 30.43
C SER A 43 -35.69 -35.98 30.19
N ILE A 44 -35.67 -36.71 31.24
CA ILE A 44 -35.42 -38.14 31.44
C ILE A 44 -36.69 -38.88 31.04
N ALA A 45 -36.57 -40.00 30.36
CA ALA A 45 -37.49 -41.15 30.43
C ALA A 45 -36.92 -42.29 29.59
N THR A 46 -36.46 -43.30 30.22
CA THR A 46 -37.05 -44.57 30.56
C THR A 46 -37.10 -45.65 29.46
N ALA A 47 -36.20 -46.59 29.62
CA ALA A 47 -36.28 -48.06 29.56
C ALA A 47 -36.91 -48.77 28.34
N LYS A 48 -36.05 -49.59 27.72
CA LYS A 48 -36.09 -51.04 27.42
C LYS A 48 -37.35 -51.62 26.73
N PRO A 49 -37.26 -52.62 25.81
CA PRO A 49 -36.43 -53.84 25.94
C PRO A 49 -35.68 -54.28 24.67
N ALA A 50 -34.86 -55.27 24.87
CA ALA A 50 -33.97 -55.93 23.91
C ALA A 50 -34.71 -56.73 22.83
N ALA A 51 -34.17 -56.74 21.63
CA ALA A 51 -34.35 -57.75 20.58
C ALA A 51 -33.24 -57.60 19.50
N PRO A 52 -33.01 -58.53 18.63
CA PRO A 52 -31.79 -59.31 18.53
C PRO A 52 -30.75 -58.66 17.60
N ALA A 53 -29.51 -59.10 17.75
CA ALA A 53 -28.34 -58.59 16.99
C ALA A 53 -28.54 -58.71 15.50
N PRO A 54 -28.37 -57.62 14.73
CA PRO A 54 -28.17 -57.74 13.29
C PRO A 54 -26.68 -57.90 13.01
N VAL A 55 -26.40 -58.80 12.10
CA VAL A 55 -25.14 -59.14 11.50
C VAL A 55 -24.39 -57.88 11.08
N SER A 56 -23.16 -57.71 11.58
CA SER A 56 -22.26 -56.62 11.16
C SER A 56 -21.98 -56.69 9.67
N PRO A 57 -22.26 -55.63 8.92
CA PRO A 57 -21.76 -55.55 7.55
C PRO A 57 -20.23 -55.40 7.57
N PRO A 58 -19.52 -55.90 6.53
CA PRO A 58 -18.08 -55.79 6.41
C PRO A 58 -17.65 -54.32 6.49
N PRO A 59 -16.46 -54.04 7.04
CA PRO A 59 -15.96 -52.67 7.12
C PRO A 59 -15.82 -52.09 5.73
N VAL A 60 -16.66 -51.14 5.40
CA VAL A 60 -16.46 -50.28 4.21
C VAL A 60 -15.20 -49.50 4.51
N SER A 61 -14.13 -49.80 3.75
CA SER A 61 -12.91 -49.02 3.79
C SER A 61 -13.26 -47.54 3.59
N ALA A 62 -13.08 -46.75 4.63
CA ALA A 62 -13.24 -45.30 4.54
C ALA A 62 -12.35 -44.78 3.39
N PRO A 63 -12.87 -43.89 2.52
CA PRO A 63 -12.05 -43.24 1.50
C PRO A 63 -10.88 -42.55 2.21
N ALA A 64 -9.66 -42.81 1.74
CA ALA A 64 -8.47 -42.10 2.23
C ALA A 64 -8.74 -40.59 2.17
N PRO A 65 -8.31 -39.81 3.19
CA PRO A 65 -8.44 -38.37 3.17
C PRO A 65 -7.83 -37.85 1.86
N ALA A 66 -8.63 -37.21 1.02
CA ALA A 66 -8.17 -36.56 -0.18
C ALA A 66 -7.09 -35.55 0.24
N THR A 67 -5.87 -35.73 -0.28
CA THR A 67 -4.80 -34.74 -0.14
C THR A 67 -5.33 -33.40 -0.62
N PRO A 68 -5.30 -32.32 0.20
CA PRO A 68 -5.81 -31.04 -0.25
C PRO A 68 -5.08 -30.64 -1.54
N GLU A 69 -5.83 -30.48 -2.60
CA GLU A 69 -5.31 -29.90 -3.83
C GLU A 69 -4.77 -28.50 -3.51
N PRO A 70 -3.53 -28.15 -3.94
CA PRO A 70 -2.93 -26.87 -3.61
C PRO A 70 -3.84 -25.75 -4.11
N GLU A 71 -4.37 -24.98 -3.16
CA GLU A 71 -5.22 -23.81 -3.45
C GLU A 71 -4.44 -22.86 -4.36
N PRO A 72 -5.03 -22.40 -5.48
CA PRO A 72 -4.33 -21.52 -6.41
C PRO A 72 -3.88 -20.25 -5.66
N PRO A 73 -2.67 -19.72 -5.97
CA PRO A 73 -2.13 -18.57 -5.24
C PRO A 73 -3.11 -17.40 -5.31
N ARG A 74 -3.50 -16.90 -4.14
CA ARG A 74 -4.41 -15.75 -4.04
C ARG A 74 -3.82 -14.58 -4.78
N ARG A 75 -4.62 -13.96 -5.64
CA ARG A 75 -4.24 -12.75 -6.38
C ARG A 75 -4.94 -11.53 -5.79
N MET A 76 -4.27 -10.38 -5.83
CA MET A 76 -4.92 -9.10 -5.55
C MET A 76 -6.02 -8.84 -6.57
N THR A 77 -7.11 -8.24 -6.12
CA THR A 77 -8.10 -7.65 -7.02
C THR A 77 -7.52 -6.40 -7.69
N ALA A 78 -8.08 -5.98 -8.82
CA ALA A 78 -7.66 -4.76 -9.51
C ALA A 78 -7.73 -3.52 -8.60
N SER A 79 -8.74 -3.44 -7.72
CA SER A 79 -8.87 -2.36 -6.75
C SER A 79 -7.76 -2.38 -5.68
N GLN A 80 -7.38 -3.57 -5.19
CA GLN A 80 -6.27 -3.71 -4.25
C GLN A 80 -4.93 -3.34 -4.90
N GLU A 81 -4.72 -3.73 -6.14
CA GLU A 81 -3.51 -3.38 -6.89
C GLU A 81 -3.43 -1.85 -7.10
N ALA A 82 -4.51 -1.22 -7.56
CA ALA A 82 -4.57 0.22 -7.73
C ALA A 82 -4.33 0.97 -6.41
N SER A 83 -4.89 0.47 -5.30
CA SER A 83 -4.69 1.05 -3.97
C SER A 83 -3.25 0.92 -3.49
N LEU A 84 -2.61 -0.22 -3.75
CA LEU A 84 -1.20 -0.42 -3.45
C LEU A 84 -0.31 0.51 -4.27
N ASP A 85 -0.56 0.62 -5.57
CA ASP A 85 0.22 1.47 -6.47
C ASP A 85 0.10 2.95 -6.07
N ALA A 86 -1.11 3.41 -5.75
CA ALA A 86 -1.35 4.77 -5.25
C ALA A 86 -0.62 5.03 -3.92
N TRP A 87 -0.64 4.06 -2.99
CA TRP A 87 0.08 4.14 -1.73
C TRP A 87 1.61 4.21 -1.94
N MET A 88 2.16 3.37 -2.82
CA MET A 88 3.60 3.37 -3.14
C MET A 88 4.03 4.71 -3.73
N ILE A 89 3.27 5.23 -4.70
CA ILE A 89 3.54 6.54 -5.32
C ILE A 89 3.53 7.62 -4.24
N LYS A 90 2.49 7.70 -3.41
CA LYS A 90 2.38 8.69 -2.33
C LYS A 90 3.56 8.61 -1.37
N THR A 91 3.98 7.40 -0.99
CA THR A 91 5.11 7.20 -0.06
C THR A 91 6.42 7.69 -0.68
N TYR A 92 6.69 7.36 -1.94
CA TYR A 92 7.90 7.85 -2.61
C TYR A 92 7.89 9.35 -2.86
N LEU A 93 6.74 9.94 -3.21
CA LEU A 93 6.61 11.39 -3.37
C LEU A 93 6.90 12.14 -2.05
N ALA A 94 6.55 11.57 -0.90
CA ALA A 94 6.87 12.16 0.40
C ALA A 94 8.39 12.24 0.68
N CYS A 95 9.18 11.31 0.12
CA CYS A 95 10.64 11.34 0.22
C CYS A 95 11.31 12.16 -0.88
N TRP A 96 10.57 12.55 -1.91
CA TRP A 96 11.15 13.15 -3.10
C TRP A 96 11.10 14.68 -3.05
N LYS A 97 12.26 15.28 -3.34
CA LYS A 97 12.41 16.71 -3.57
C LYS A 97 12.79 16.89 -5.04
N PRO A 98 11.85 17.30 -5.91
CA PRO A 98 12.15 17.53 -7.33
C PRO A 98 13.28 18.55 -7.49
N ALA A 99 14.18 18.29 -8.44
CA ALA A 99 15.15 19.29 -8.82
C ALA A 99 14.45 20.39 -9.62
N ALA A 100 14.98 21.61 -9.53
CA ALA A 100 14.49 22.72 -10.37
C ALA A 100 14.66 22.37 -11.85
N GLN A 101 13.61 22.63 -12.62
CA GLN A 101 13.61 22.50 -14.09
C GLN A 101 13.40 23.87 -14.72
N PRO A 102 13.92 24.10 -15.94
CA PRO A 102 13.58 25.30 -16.69
C PRO A 102 12.07 25.42 -16.87
N ALA A 103 11.55 26.64 -16.75
CA ALA A 103 10.09 26.87 -16.78
C ALA A 103 9.46 26.61 -18.16
N ASP A 104 10.26 26.68 -19.20
CA ASP A 104 9.91 26.47 -20.60
C ASP A 104 10.19 25.04 -21.11
N ALA A 105 10.77 24.17 -20.26
CA ALA A 105 11.06 22.80 -20.65
C ALA A 105 9.85 21.87 -20.35
N ASP A 106 9.65 20.91 -21.23
CA ASP A 106 8.70 19.82 -20.95
C ASP A 106 9.11 19.08 -19.68
N PRO A 107 8.16 18.82 -18.76
CA PRO A 107 8.46 18.15 -17.50
C PRO A 107 8.94 16.71 -17.75
N TYR A 108 10.14 16.40 -17.28
CA TYR A 108 10.66 15.05 -17.35
C TYR A 108 10.02 14.16 -16.27
N VAL A 109 9.20 13.23 -16.71
CA VAL A 109 8.61 12.19 -15.84
C VAL A 109 9.53 10.97 -15.80
N ALA A 110 10.23 10.79 -14.68
CA ALA A 110 11.15 9.67 -14.52
C ALA A 110 10.38 8.37 -14.25
N ARG A 111 10.70 7.31 -14.99
CA ARG A 111 10.20 5.94 -14.75
C ARG A 111 11.30 5.10 -14.14
N VAL A 112 11.06 4.60 -12.93
CA VAL A 112 12.04 3.80 -12.18
C VAL A 112 11.50 2.41 -11.94
N ARG A 113 12.25 1.40 -12.37
CA ARG A 113 11.98 0.01 -12.06
C ARG A 113 12.64 -0.37 -10.75
N LEU A 114 11.83 -0.87 -9.84
CA LEU A 114 12.19 -1.29 -8.50
C LEU A 114 12.01 -2.79 -8.35
N LYS A 115 12.89 -3.42 -7.59
CA LYS A 115 12.78 -4.81 -7.16
C LYS A 115 12.91 -4.86 -5.65
N PHE A 116 11.94 -5.47 -5.00
CA PHE A 116 11.83 -5.52 -3.55
C PHE A 116 12.11 -6.92 -3.00
N LYS A 117 12.55 -6.97 -1.76
CA LYS A 117 12.50 -8.16 -0.91
C LYS A 117 11.15 -8.22 -0.18
N PRO A 118 10.81 -9.37 0.46
CA PRO A 118 9.55 -9.51 1.19
C PRO A 118 9.34 -8.49 2.33
N ASP A 119 10.43 -7.97 2.91
CA ASP A 119 10.43 -6.95 3.96
C ASP A 119 10.20 -5.52 3.44
N GLY A 120 10.11 -5.34 2.13
CA GLY A 120 9.96 -4.05 1.48
C GLY A 120 11.26 -3.32 1.18
N SER A 121 12.42 -3.88 1.56
CA SER A 121 13.72 -3.31 1.18
C SER A 121 14.04 -3.57 -0.29
N LEU A 122 14.87 -2.71 -0.88
CA LEU A 122 15.30 -2.89 -2.26
C LEU A 122 16.21 -4.13 -2.39
N LEU A 123 15.85 -5.00 -3.34
CA LEU A 123 16.67 -6.16 -3.71
C LEU A 123 17.90 -5.77 -4.53
N LYS A 124 17.75 -4.70 -5.34
CA LYS A 124 18.79 -4.18 -6.24
C LYS A 124 18.69 -2.65 -6.30
N PRO A 125 19.77 -1.96 -6.67
CA PRO A 125 19.72 -0.52 -6.91
C PRO A 125 18.60 -0.15 -7.89
N PRO A 126 17.90 0.97 -7.67
CA PRO A 126 16.84 1.43 -8.56
C PRO A 126 17.38 1.71 -9.97
N LYS A 127 16.62 1.33 -11.00
CA LYS A 127 17.03 1.51 -12.41
C LYS A 127 16.04 2.42 -13.14
N LEU A 128 16.56 3.50 -13.73
CA LEU A 128 15.80 4.31 -14.68
C LEU A 128 15.44 3.49 -15.92
N VAL A 129 14.17 3.49 -16.29
CA VAL A 129 13.67 2.84 -17.52
C VAL A 129 13.81 3.79 -18.73
N ASN A 130 13.68 5.09 -18.48
CA ASN A 130 13.79 6.15 -19.47
C ASN A 130 14.85 7.18 -19.07
N PRO A 131 16.15 6.85 -19.11
CA PRO A 131 17.20 7.84 -18.79
C PRO A 131 17.06 9.06 -19.70
N PRO A 132 17.21 10.28 -19.15
CA PRO A 132 17.04 11.49 -19.95
C PRO A 132 18.19 11.62 -20.95
N SER A 133 17.86 11.97 -22.21
CA SER A 133 18.83 12.35 -23.24
C SER A 133 19.29 13.78 -23.04
N ASP A 134 18.40 14.66 -22.56
CA ASP A 134 18.72 16.07 -22.30
C ASP A 134 19.54 16.20 -21.00
N PRO A 135 20.74 16.83 -21.06
CA PRO A 135 21.55 17.13 -19.89
C PRO A 135 20.82 17.94 -18.80
N ALA A 136 19.90 18.83 -19.19
CA ALA A 136 19.14 19.67 -18.27
C ALA A 136 18.19 18.85 -17.37
N GLN A 137 17.78 17.67 -17.81
CA GLN A 137 16.90 16.76 -17.06
C GLN A 137 17.65 15.77 -16.13
N LYS A 138 18.99 15.67 -16.27
CA LYS A 138 19.82 14.76 -15.46
C LYS A 138 19.70 15.02 -13.94
N PRO A 139 19.67 16.28 -13.45
CA PRO A 139 19.47 16.57 -12.03
C PRO A 139 18.16 15.99 -11.50
N GLN A 140 17.08 16.08 -12.28
CA GLN A 140 15.78 15.52 -11.93
C GLN A 140 15.83 13.99 -11.83
N ALA A 141 16.43 13.32 -12.82
CA ALA A 141 16.63 11.88 -12.78
C ALA A 141 17.45 11.43 -11.56
N LYS A 142 18.48 12.18 -11.21
CA LYS A 142 19.31 11.93 -10.02
C LYS A 142 18.52 12.12 -8.73
N SER A 143 17.70 13.17 -8.61
CA SER A 143 16.87 13.44 -7.42
C SER A 143 15.89 12.30 -7.15
N VAL A 144 15.29 11.73 -8.20
CA VAL A 144 14.40 10.57 -8.09
C VAL A 144 15.13 9.33 -7.56
N LEU A 145 16.30 9.01 -8.08
CA LEU A 145 17.10 7.88 -7.58
C LEU A 145 17.54 8.07 -6.13
N GLN A 146 17.80 9.30 -5.71
CA GLN A 146 18.10 9.64 -4.31
C GLN A 146 16.87 9.46 -3.41
N ALA A 147 15.70 9.91 -3.86
CA ALA A 147 14.44 9.74 -3.13
C ALA A 147 14.11 8.27 -2.90
N VAL A 148 14.24 7.43 -3.93
CA VAL A 148 14.01 5.99 -3.81
C VAL A 148 14.93 5.36 -2.76
N LYS A 149 16.21 5.74 -2.73
CA LYS A 149 17.16 5.26 -1.72
C LYS A 149 16.86 5.80 -0.32
N ALA A 150 16.38 7.04 -0.21
CA ALA A 150 16.04 7.64 1.09
C ALA A 150 14.77 7.02 1.71
N CYS A 151 13.88 6.47 0.89
CA CYS A 151 12.68 5.76 1.33
C CYS A 151 12.88 4.25 1.52
N ASP A 152 14.10 3.75 1.43
CA ASP A 152 14.41 2.33 1.65
C ASP A 152 14.71 2.06 3.14
N PRO A 153 14.07 1.08 3.78
CA PRO A 153 13.05 0.17 3.29
C PRO A 153 11.65 0.79 3.18
N LEU A 154 10.89 0.37 2.15
CA LEU A 154 9.50 0.79 2.00
C LEU A 154 8.61 0.03 3.01
N PRO A 155 7.90 0.71 3.94
CA PRO A 155 7.13 0.05 5.00
C PRO A 155 5.86 -0.59 4.44
N MET A 156 5.99 -1.74 3.79
CA MET A 156 4.89 -2.43 3.11
C MET A 156 3.71 -2.72 4.06
N PRO A 157 2.48 -2.23 3.77
CA PRO A 157 1.32 -2.48 4.60
C PRO A 157 1.01 -3.97 4.74
N ALA A 158 0.60 -4.40 5.94
CA ALA A 158 0.44 -5.80 6.30
C ALA A 158 -0.49 -6.58 5.35
N GLN A 159 -1.58 -5.92 4.89
CA GLN A 159 -2.55 -6.52 3.98
C GLN A 159 -2.00 -6.93 2.60
N TYR A 160 -0.86 -6.37 2.19
CA TYR A 160 -0.25 -6.69 0.90
C TYR A 160 0.91 -7.68 0.98
N ARG A 161 1.38 -8.04 2.19
CA ARG A 161 2.54 -8.92 2.36
C ARG A 161 2.35 -10.31 1.75
N SER A 162 1.15 -10.86 1.85
CA SER A 162 0.82 -12.17 1.26
C SER A 162 0.82 -12.19 -0.28
N PHE A 163 0.82 -11.00 -0.92
CA PHE A 163 0.83 -10.84 -2.36
C PHE A 163 2.19 -10.48 -2.93
N TYR A 164 3.27 -10.86 -2.24
CA TYR A 164 4.65 -10.50 -2.60
C TYR A 164 4.98 -10.73 -4.08
N GLU A 165 4.58 -11.86 -4.66
CA GLU A 165 4.83 -12.19 -6.05
C GLU A 165 4.30 -11.13 -7.04
N GLN A 166 3.25 -10.40 -6.66
CA GLN A 166 2.61 -9.40 -7.51
C GLN A 166 3.21 -8.01 -7.37
N TRP A 167 3.89 -7.72 -6.25
CA TRP A 167 4.50 -6.41 -6.04
C TRP A 167 6.04 -6.43 -5.93
N LYS A 168 6.69 -7.59 -5.93
CA LYS A 168 8.16 -7.69 -5.86
C LYS A 168 8.90 -6.94 -6.97
N THR A 169 8.21 -6.59 -8.06
CA THR A 169 8.75 -5.78 -9.14
C THR A 169 7.70 -4.76 -9.56
N LYS A 170 8.00 -3.48 -9.41
CA LYS A 170 7.11 -2.37 -9.81
C LYS A 170 7.89 -1.32 -10.61
N THR A 171 7.18 -0.60 -11.46
CA THR A 171 7.70 0.60 -12.15
C THR A 171 6.92 1.79 -11.63
N ILE A 172 7.62 2.73 -10.98
CA ILE A 172 7.02 3.93 -10.42
C ILE A 172 7.33 5.12 -11.32
N HIS A 173 6.34 5.97 -11.55
CA HIS A 173 6.44 7.20 -12.31
C HIS A 173 6.56 8.38 -11.35
N PHE A 174 7.61 9.16 -11.52
CA PHE A 174 7.87 10.35 -10.72
C PHE A 174 7.59 11.58 -11.59
N ASP A 175 6.40 12.12 -11.40
CA ASP A 175 5.94 13.32 -12.11
C ASP A 175 6.12 14.54 -11.19
N PRO A 176 6.96 15.52 -11.57
CA PRO A 176 7.19 16.71 -10.75
C PRO A 176 5.93 17.55 -10.55
N GLN A 177 4.98 17.51 -11.48
CA GLN A 177 3.72 18.23 -11.36
C GLN A 177 2.80 17.62 -10.29
N VAL A 178 2.87 16.31 -10.11
CA VAL A 178 2.12 15.61 -9.04
C VAL A 178 2.75 15.87 -7.68
N ALA A 179 4.07 15.96 -7.61
CA ALA A 179 4.79 16.23 -6.36
C ALA A 179 4.61 17.68 -5.85
N ALA A 180 4.25 18.62 -6.72
CA ALA A 180 4.05 20.03 -6.39
C ALA A 180 2.64 20.37 -5.87
N ARG A 181 1.73 19.40 -5.84
CA ARG A 181 0.33 19.55 -5.36
C ARG A 181 0.22 19.18 -3.89
#